data_c8b8231cb5eeec9b4c604b8e327f3edd
#
_entry.id   c8b8231cb5eeec9b4c604b8e327f3edd
#
_cell.length_a   1.000
_cell.length_b   1.000
_cell.length_c   1.000
_cell.angle_alpha   90.00
_cell.angle_beta   90.00
_cell.angle_gamma   90.00
#
_symmetry.space_group_name_H-M   'P 1'
#
loop_
_entity.id
_entity.type
_entity.pdbx_description
1 polymer ?
#
loop_
_entity_poly.entity_id
_entity_poly.type
_entity_poly.pdbx_seq_one_letter_code
_entity_poly.pdbx_strand_id
1 'polypeptide(L)'
;MKDSNPEILSLIFDRPGFMACTLKARLPRRHDKARVRPVKLDNAAFQVTLTGGLAAETTNLDAAAARAAIADYLDTATDAHVMTETGDLHVRLTKKGVELLSRSRPLERPPAADTHDRAKEYPLTRFDSARLLRAIGLSDDHGKILPSMQAKYRQVNEFLRVLDTVVCRGAPVCAPLQLVDVGCGKAYLSFAALAYLQSTRPFPVTLTGIDRRSDIIASCVKTADALALDNASFIAADIAAMGGQTPPLHHSSFQPSSLPAFQPSGEASPRLIVLALHACDDATDEAIAFGIERRADAILVAPCCQHDVQKDLSASAARLRANPSAAILKNGILRERFADILADTFRAQLLRIHGYRTTVLEFVSPDATGRNLMIRAERGARPNLPEALAEYADLKAAWGVLPRLEQRLKSC
;
A
#
# COMPACT_ATOMS: atom_id res chain seq x y z
N MET A 1 -22.89 6.87 -30.33
CA MET A 1 -24.02 6.70 -29.35
C MET A 1 -25.08 7.77 -29.56
N LYS A 2 -25.65 7.83 -30.76
CA LYS A 2 -26.55 8.94 -31.14
C LYS A 2 -27.89 8.95 -30.40
N ASP A 3 -28.45 7.77 -30.13
CA ASP A 3 -29.78 7.64 -29.51
C ASP A 3 -29.77 7.94 -28.00
N SER A 4 -28.67 7.63 -27.31
CA SER A 4 -28.52 7.85 -25.88
C SER A 4 -27.88 9.21 -25.49
N ASN A 5 -27.32 9.96 -26.45
CA ASN A 5 -26.67 11.26 -26.16
C ASN A 5 -27.59 12.27 -25.46
N PRO A 6 -28.87 12.45 -25.85
CA PRO A 6 -29.75 13.39 -25.17
C PRO A 6 -29.98 13.02 -23.68
N GLU A 7 -30.14 11.73 -23.39
CA GLU A 7 -30.32 11.25 -22.02
C GLU A 7 -29.06 11.45 -21.17
N ILE A 8 -27.88 11.15 -21.73
CA ILE A 8 -26.59 11.37 -21.04
C ILE A 8 -26.41 12.84 -20.71
N LEU A 9 -26.63 13.73 -21.67
CA LEU A 9 -26.53 15.18 -21.45
C LEU A 9 -27.55 15.66 -20.41
N SER A 10 -28.79 15.16 -20.45
CA SER A 10 -29.80 15.51 -19.47
C SER A 10 -29.42 15.05 -18.05
N LEU A 11 -28.87 13.85 -17.89
CA LEU A 11 -28.41 13.36 -16.58
C LEU A 11 -27.25 14.17 -16.02
N ILE A 12 -26.38 14.72 -16.88
CA ILE A 12 -25.21 15.50 -16.45
C ILE A 12 -25.62 16.94 -16.10
N PHE A 13 -26.48 17.57 -16.91
CA PHE A 13 -26.67 19.01 -16.86
C PHE A 13 -28.06 19.46 -16.42
N ASP A 14 -29.11 18.65 -16.64
CA ASP A 14 -30.50 19.08 -16.48
C ASP A 14 -31.19 18.41 -15.27
N ARG A 15 -30.59 17.38 -14.67
CA ARG A 15 -31.13 16.67 -13.51
C ARG A 15 -30.26 16.86 -12.26
N PRO A 16 -30.88 16.99 -11.07
CA PRO A 16 -30.12 17.03 -9.83
C PRO A 16 -29.48 15.68 -9.51
N GLY A 17 -28.42 15.69 -8.68
CA GLY A 17 -27.76 14.47 -8.20
C GLY A 17 -26.72 13.88 -9.16
N PHE A 18 -26.25 14.61 -10.17
CA PHE A 18 -25.13 14.17 -10.99
C PHE A 18 -23.84 14.13 -10.17
N MET A 19 -23.13 12.99 -10.21
CA MET A 19 -21.89 12.78 -9.44
C MET A 19 -20.65 12.75 -10.31
N ALA A 20 -20.67 11.99 -11.38
CA ALA A 20 -19.57 11.91 -12.35
C ALA A 20 -20.01 11.24 -13.63
N CYS A 21 -19.28 11.52 -14.73
CA CYS A 21 -19.41 10.79 -15.98
C CYS A 21 -18.02 10.41 -16.49
N THR A 22 -17.91 9.18 -17.04
CA THR A 22 -16.72 8.72 -17.74
C THR A 22 -17.13 8.32 -19.15
N LEU A 23 -16.46 8.90 -20.14
CA LEU A 23 -16.65 8.61 -21.55
C LEU A 23 -15.40 7.98 -22.11
N LYS A 24 -15.54 7.00 -23.01
CA LYS A 24 -14.42 6.47 -23.81
C LYS A 24 -14.77 6.63 -25.30
N ALA A 25 -13.79 7.06 -26.06
CA ALA A 25 -13.91 7.24 -27.51
C ALA A 25 -13.06 6.22 -28.26
N ARG A 26 -13.42 5.94 -29.52
CA ARG A 26 -12.60 5.18 -30.44
C ARG A 26 -11.59 6.09 -31.12
N LEU A 27 -10.34 5.65 -31.25
CA LEU A 27 -9.30 6.35 -31.99
C LEU A 27 -9.77 6.68 -33.42
N PRO A 28 -9.40 7.85 -34.00
CA PRO A 28 -8.26 8.67 -33.62
C PRO A 28 -8.67 9.97 -32.89
N ARG A 29 -8.67 10.01 -31.60
CA ARG A 29 -8.69 11.26 -30.82
C ARG A 29 -7.38 11.43 -30.08
N ARG A 30 -7.00 12.68 -29.81
CA ARG A 30 -5.82 12.99 -28.97
C ARG A 30 -5.94 12.39 -27.57
N HIS A 31 -7.19 12.24 -27.08
CA HIS A 31 -7.51 11.61 -25.81
C HIS A 31 -8.65 10.60 -26.01
N ASP A 32 -8.47 9.39 -25.52
CA ASP A 32 -9.43 8.29 -25.65
C ASP A 32 -10.45 8.22 -24.51
N LYS A 33 -10.22 8.99 -23.41
CA LYS A 33 -11.08 9.00 -22.24
C LYS A 33 -11.32 10.42 -21.73
N ALA A 34 -12.58 10.76 -21.45
CA ALA A 34 -12.98 11.98 -20.77
C ALA A 34 -13.68 11.63 -19.43
N ARG A 35 -13.35 12.38 -18.40
CA ARG A 35 -14.04 12.31 -17.10
C ARG A 35 -14.61 13.68 -16.76
N VAL A 36 -15.87 13.70 -16.37
CA VAL A 36 -16.61 14.91 -16.00
C VAL A 36 -17.08 14.77 -14.57
N ARG A 37 -16.96 15.83 -13.78
CA ARG A 37 -17.53 15.92 -12.44
C ARG A 37 -17.99 17.33 -12.13
N PRO A 38 -19.00 17.51 -11.27
CA PRO A 38 -19.36 18.83 -10.78
C PRO A 38 -18.25 19.40 -9.89
N VAL A 39 -18.08 20.72 -9.92
CA VAL A 39 -17.17 21.47 -9.04
C VAL A 39 -17.84 22.78 -8.64
N LYS A 40 -17.49 23.30 -7.46
CA LYS A 40 -17.95 24.63 -7.00
C LYS A 40 -16.75 25.58 -7.04
N LEU A 41 -16.63 26.32 -8.12
CA LEU A 41 -15.64 27.37 -8.30
C LEU A 41 -16.36 28.65 -8.76
N ASP A 42 -15.80 29.81 -8.47
CA ASP A 42 -16.44 31.12 -8.75
C ASP A 42 -16.90 31.28 -10.21
N ASN A 43 -16.17 30.71 -11.16
CA ASN A 43 -16.46 30.79 -12.60
C ASN A 43 -16.59 29.44 -13.30
N ALA A 44 -16.73 28.32 -12.59
CA ALA A 44 -16.82 27.01 -13.20
C ALA A 44 -17.74 26.07 -12.39
N ALA A 45 -18.57 25.31 -13.12
CA ALA A 45 -19.51 24.35 -12.55
C ALA A 45 -19.07 22.89 -12.78
N PHE A 46 -18.20 22.64 -13.75
CA PHE A 46 -17.74 21.29 -14.12
C PHE A 46 -16.24 21.25 -14.35
N GLN A 47 -15.62 20.17 -13.90
CA GLN A 47 -14.27 19.83 -14.27
C GLN A 47 -14.30 18.72 -15.31
N VAL A 48 -13.62 18.93 -16.43
CA VAL A 48 -13.42 17.96 -17.50
C VAL A 48 -11.95 17.56 -17.54
N THR A 49 -11.66 16.28 -17.36
CA THR A 49 -10.30 15.72 -17.45
C THR A 49 -10.23 14.76 -18.63
N LEU A 50 -9.35 15.05 -19.58
CA LEU A 50 -9.07 14.24 -20.76
C LEU A 50 -7.79 13.43 -20.52
N THR A 51 -7.84 12.12 -20.80
CA THR A 51 -6.71 11.19 -20.60
C THR A 51 -6.56 10.24 -21.78
N GLY A 52 -5.45 9.46 -21.84
CA GLY A 52 -5.17 8.54 -22.96
C GLY A 52 -4.30 9.14 -24.05
N GLY A 53 -3.79 10.37 -23.84
CA GLY A 53 -2.75 10.99 -24.66
C GLY A 53 -1.39 11.01 -23.94
N LEU A 54 -0.43 11.77 -24.46
CA LEU A 54 0.90 11.97 -23.88
C LEU A 54 0.85 12.65 -22.50
N ALA A 55 -0.20 13.44 -22.23
CA ALA A 55 -0.44 14.07 -20.94
C ALA A 55 -1.94 14.14 -20.66
N ALA A 56 -2.33 14.14 -19.38
CA ALA A 56 -3.71 14.42 -18.98
C ALA A 56 -3.96 15.94 -19.03
N GLU A 57 -5.07 16.34 -19.63
CA GLU A 57 -5.50 17.73 -19.67
C GLU A 57 -6.73 17.90 -18.79
N THR A 58 -6.68 18.85 -17.84
CA THR A 58 -7.80 19.13 -16.94
C THR A 58 -8.23 20.59 -17.10
N THR A 59 -9.51 20.81 -17.39
CA THR A 59 -10.09 22.13 -17.55
C THR A 59 -11.34 22.29 -16.69
N ASN A 60 -11.49 23.43 -16.04
CA ASN A 60 -12.68 23.80 -15.30
C ASN A 60 -13.54 24.70 -16.20
N LEU A 61 -14.79 24.34 -16.40
CA LEU A 61 -15.70 24.95 -17.37
C LEU A 61 -17.01 25.36 -16.69
N ASP A 62 -17.64 26.43 -17.18
CA ASP A 62 -19.03 26.69 -16.87
C ASP A 62 -19.96 25.64 -17.48
N ALA A 63 -21.22 25.65 -17.12
CA ALA A 63 -22.19 24.66 -17.56
C ALA A 63 -22.39 24.61 -19.09
N ALA A 64 -22.37 25.79 -19.76
CA ALA A 64 -22.58 25.87 -21.21
C ALA A 64 -21.36 25.32 -21.98
N ALA A 65 -20.16 25.73 -21.58
CA ALA A 65 -18.91 25.26 -22.19
C ALA A 65 -18.69 23.77 -21.94
N ALA A 66 -18.98 23.27 -20.72
CA ALA A 66 -18.91 21.86 -20.39
C ALA A 66 -19.88 21.03 -21.23
N ARG A 67 -21.14 21.50 -21.40
CA ARG A 67 -22.14 20.83 -22.22
C ARG A 67 -21.70 20.73 -23.67
N ALA A 68 -21.15 21.79 -24.25
CA ALA A 68 -20.63 21.78 -25.62
C ALA A 68 -19.47 20.81 -25.80
N ALA A 69 -18.50 20.84 -24.86
CA ALA A 69 -17.34 19.94 -24.90
C ALA A 69 -17.73 18.46 -24.77
N ILE A 70 -18.70 18.14 -23.92
CA ILE A 70 -19.17 16.78 -23.72
C ILE A 70 -20.03 16.31 -24.90
N ALA A 71 -20.87 17.17 -25.50
CA ALA A 71 -21.62 16.86 -26.70
C ALA A 71 -20.68 16.47 -27.83
N ASP A 72 -19.65 17.26 -28.10
CA ASP A 72 -18.60 16.96 -29.08
C ASP A 72 -17.89 15.63 -28.80
N TYR A 73 -17.61 15.35 -27.53
CA TYR A 73 -16.96 14.09 -27.16
C TYR A 73 -17.88 12.88 -27.38
N LEU A 74 -19.17 13.01 -27.09
CA LEU A 74 -20.18 11.97 -27.26
C LEU A 74 -20.36 11.53 -28.71
N ASP A 75 -20.13 12.40 -29.69
CA ASP A 75 -20.24 12.05 -31.12
C ASP A 75 -19.29 10.90 -31.52
N THR A 76 -18.18 10.75 -30.81
CA THR A 76 -17.19 9.71 -31.07
C THR A 76 -17.09 8.68 -29.95
N ALA A 77 -17.86 8.85 -28.87
CA ALA A 77 -17.84 7.96 -27.74
C ALA A 77 -18.41 6.57 -28.09
N THR A 78 -17.78 5.54 -27.52
CA THR A 78 -18.21 4.14 -27.65
C THR A 78 -18.65 3.55 -26.31
N ASP A 79 -18.36 4.24 -25.20
CA ASP A 79 -18.73 3.84 -23.86
C ASP A 79 -18.99 5.09 -23.02
N ALA A 80 -20.09 5.11 -22.27
CA ALA A 80 -20.46 6.18 -21.36
C ALA A 80 -20.98 5.60 -20.06
N HIS A 81 -20.39 6.00 -18.93
CA HIS A 81 -20.86 5.64 -17.60
C HIS A 81 -21.19 6.90 -16.82
N VAL A 82 -22.48 7.16 -16.62
CA VAL A 82 -23.00 8.29 -15.84
C VAL A 82 -23.41 7.80 -14.48
N MET A 83 -22.87 8.43 -13.45
CA MET A 83 -23.17 8.14 -12.04
C MET A 83 -24.02 9.24 -11.45
N THR A 84 -25.16 8.88 -10.86
CA THR A 84 -26.05 9.82 -10.17
C THR A 84 -26.40 9.28 -8.77
N GLU A 85 -26.96 10.15 -7.92
CA GLU A 85 -27.47 9.76 -6.60
C GLU A 85 -28.60 8.73 -6.68
N THR A 86 -29.35 8.71 -7.76
CA THR A 86 -30.53 7.84 -7.92
C THR A 86 -30.23 6.56 -8.69
N GLY A 87 -29.05 6.41 -9.27
CA GLY A 87 -28.61 5.23 -10.02
C GLY A 87 -27.59 5.56 -11.12
N ASP A 88 -27.02 4.53 -11.68
CA ASP A 88 -26.03 4.66 -12.74
C ASP A 88 -26.64 4.29 -14.10
N LEU A 89 -26.25 5.04 -15.12
CA LEU A 89 -26.51 4.69 -16.53
C LEU A 89 -25.20 4.30 -17.21
N HIS A 90 -25.14 3.11 -17.77
CA HIS A 90 -24.03 2.67 -18.61
C HIS A 90 -24.53 2.41 -20.03
N VAL A 91 -23.93 3.10 -20.99
CA VAL A 91 -24.24 2.97 -22.43
C VAL A 91 -22.98 2.50 -23.13
N ARG A 92 -23.08 1.40 -23.87
CA ARG A 92 -21.96 0.82 -24.62
C ARG A 92 -22.36 0.57 -26.09
N LEU A 93 -21.53 1.04 -27.02
CA LEU A 93 -21.70 0.78 -28.42
C LEU A 93 -20.99 -0.52 -28.82
N THR A 94 -21.72 -1.49 -29.35
CA THR A 94 -21.14 -2.74 -29.85
C THR A 94 -20.36 -2.51 -31.15
N LYS A 95 -19.54 -3.49 -31.55
CA LYS A 95 -18.84 -3.46 -32.86
C LYS A 95 -19.80 -3.38 -34.05
N LYS A 96 -21.05 -3.81 -33.89
CA LYS A 96 -22.11 -3.77 -34.89
C LYS A 96 -22.93 -2.47 -34.89
N GLY A 97 -22.55 -1.49 -34.07
CA GLY A 97 -23.23 -0.20 -33.97
C GLY A 97 -24.50 -0.20 -33.12
N VAL A 98 -24.76 -1.27 -32.33
CA VAL A 98 -25.93 -1.37 -31.47
C VAL A 98 -25.58 -0.78 -30.10
N GLU A 99 -26.43 0.10 -29.58
CA GLU A 99 -26.30 0.65 -28.21
C GLU A 99 -26.89 -0.32 -27.17
N LEU A 100 -26.08 -0.68 -26.19
CA LEU A 100 -26.51 -1.48 -25.04
C LEU A 100 -26.61 -0.55 -23.84
N LEU A 101 -27.80 -0.44 -23.26
CA LEU A 101 -28.07 0.35 -22.07
C LEU A 101 -28.21 -0.58 -20.87
N SER A 102 -27.51 -0.24 -19.79
CA SER A 102 -27.66 -0.89 -18.48
C SER A 102 -27.91 0.17 -17.42
N ARG A 103 -28.91 -0.04 -16.57
CA ARG A 103 -29.19 0.80 -15.42
C ARG A 103 -29.01 -0.01 -14.15
N SER A 104 -28.27 0.54 -13.19
CA SER A 104 -28.08 -0.09 -11.87
C SER A 104 -28.66 0.79 -10.77
N ARG A 105 -29.07 0.15 -9.66
CA ARG A 105 -29.42 0.88 -8.46
C ARG A 105 -28.19 1.60 -7.90
N PRO A 106 -28.35 2.73 -7.21
CA PRO A 106 -27.23 3.39 -6.59
C PRO A 106 -26.57 2.44 -5.59
N LEU A 107 -25.27 2.27 -5.69
CA LEU A 107 -24.48 1.75 -4.59
C LEU A 107 -24.50 2.81 -3.49
N GLU A 108 -24.55 2.43 -2.21
CA GLU A 108 -24.32 3.37 -1.11
C GLU A 108 -22.95 4.04 -1.33
N ARG A 109 -22.99 5.28 -1.76
CA ARG A 109 -21.80 6.09 -2.02
C ARG A 109 -21.87 7.32 -1.13
N PRO A 110 -20.74 7.72 -0.52
CA PRO A 110 -20.71 9.03 0.12
C PRO A 110 -21.02 10.10 -0.93
N PRO A 111 -21.74 11.19 -0.55
CA PRO A 111 -22.08 12.26 -1.47
C PRO A 111 -20.84 12.78 -2.18
N ALA A 112 -21.00 13.17 -3.46
CA ALA A 112 -19.89 13.73 -4.23
C ALA A 112 -19.33 14.95 -3.49
N ALA A 113 -18.04 14.92 -3.15
CA ALA A 113 -17.43 16.08 -2.52
C ALA A 113 -17.26 17.16 -3.56
N ASP A 114 -18.10 18.19 -3.47
CA ASP A 114 -18.10 19.39 -4.32
C ASP A 114 -16.85 20.28 -4.14
N THR A 115 -16.00 20.00 -3.16
CA THR A 115 -14.82 20.79 -2.86
C THR A 115 -13.60 20.32 -3.64
N HIS A 116 -12.93 21.25 -4.32
CA HIS A 116 -11.67 21.03 -5.05
C HIS A 116 -10.53 20.57 -4.14
N ASP A 117 -10.51 21.06 -2.91
CA ASP A 117 -9.63 20.63 -1.82
C ASP A 117 -10.35 19.60 -0.96
N ARG A 118 -10.39 18.35 -1.43
CA ARG A 118 -10.45 17.27 -0.48
C ARG A 118 -9.15 17.34 0.31
N ALA A 119 -9.20 17.93 1.48
CA ALA A 119 -8.15 17.67 2.46
C ALA A 119 -8.00 16.16 2.53
N LYS A 120 -6.88 15.64 2.02
CA LYS A 120 -6.62 14.18 2.10
C LYS A 120 -6.70 13.86 3.57
N GLU A 121 -7.74 13.12 3.99
CA GLU A 121 -7.84 12.67 5.36
C GLU A 121 -6.69 11.71 5.62
N TYR A 122 -5.65 12.24 6.23
CA TYR A 122 -4.48 11.47 6.57
C TYR A 122 -4.70 10.72 7.89
N PRO A 123 -4.29 9.44 8.03
CA PRO A 123 -4.36 8.73 9.30
C PRO A 123 -3.79 9.52 10.49
N LEU A 124 -2.69 10.24 10.28
CA LEU A 124 -2.06 11.08 11.31
C LEU A 124 -2.90 12.28 11.76
N THR A 125 -3.96 12.65 11.04
CA THR A 125 -4.89 13.72 11.46
C THR A 125 -6.08 13.21 12.27
N ARG A 126 -6.20 11.88 12.46
CA ARG A 126 -7.30 11.25 13.22
C ARG A 126 -7.08 11.26 14.73
N PHE A 127 -5.92 11.71 15.20
CA PHE A 127 -5.56 11.83 16.61
C PHE A 127 -4.56 12.97 16.79
N ASP A 128 -4.30 13.37 18.06
CA ASP A 128 -3.25 14.36 18.33
C ASP A 128 -1.85 13.76 18.10
N SER A 129 -1.32 14.00 16.93
CA SER A 129 -0.01 13.51 16.49
C SER A 129 1.13 14.53 16.67
N ALA A 130 0.88 15.72 17.21
CA ALA A 130 1.87 16.80 17.24
C ALA A 130 3.16 16.40 17.99
N ARG A 131 3.03 15.79 19.18
CA ARG A 131 4.17 15.31 19.98
C ARG A 131 4.96 14.22 19.24
N LEU A 132 4.24 13.27 18.60
CA LEU A 132 4.84 12.22 17.80
C LEU A 132 5.64 12.81 16.63
N LEU A 133 5.01 13.68 15.81
CA LEU A 133 5.62 14.27 14.62
C LEU A 133 6.91 15.04 14.93
N ARG A 134 6.92 15.73 16.07
CA ARG A 134 8.12 16.42 16.58
C ARG A 134 9.20 15.40 16.97
N ALA A 135 8.86 14.40 17.78
CA ALA A 135 9.81 13.40 18.28
C ALA A 135 10.48 12.60 17.17
N ILE A 136 9.75 12.27 16.08
CA ILE A 136 10.30 11.59 14.91
C ILE A 136 10.89 12.54 13.85
N GLY A 137 10.94 13.86 14.15
CA GLY A 137 11.60 14.87 13.33
C GLY A 137 10.87 15.22 12.03
N LEU A 138 9.55 15.09 11.99
CA LEU A 138 8.73 15.47 10.83
C LEU A 138 8.16 16.88 10.90
N SER A 139 8.01 17.45 12.09
CA SER A 139 7.48 18.79 12.31
C SER A 139 8.44 19.69 13.10
N ASP A 140 8.21 21.00 13.01
CA ASP A 140 8.80 21.98 13.88
C ASP A 140 8.09 22.02 15.26
N ASP A 141 8.53 22.94 16.13
CA ASP A 141 7.97 23.10 17.48
C ASP A 141 6.53 23.62 17.49
N HIS A 142 6.05 24.18 16.38
CA HIS A 142 4.68 24.64 16.20
C HIS A 142 3.77 23.58 15.56
N GLY A 143 4.27 22.35 15.31
CA GLY A 143 3.53 21.25 14.69
C GLY A 143 3.42 21.34 13.18
N LYS A 144 4.06 22.32 12.52
CA LYS A 144 4.06 22.44 11.06
C LYS A 144 5.05 21.45 10.45
N ILE A 145 4.58 20.67 9.48
CA ILE A 145 5.45 19.70 8.77
C ILE A 145 6.54 20.44 8.02
N LEU A 146 7.78 20.03 8.27
CA LEU A 146 8.96 20.61 7.61
C LEU A 146 8.92 20.38 6.09
N PRO A 147 9.23 21.40 5.26
CA PRO A 147 9.22 21.24 3.79
C PRO A 147 10.03 20.04 3.29
N SER A 148 11.21 19.79 3.87
CA SER A 148 12.07 18.64 3.56
C SER A 148 11.50 17.30 4.00
N MET A 149 10.51 17.27 4.88
CA MET A 149 9.90 16.06 5.45
C MET A 149 8.53 15.72 4.85
N GLN A 150 8.04 16.50 3.89
CA GLN A 150 6.73 16.28 3.25
C GLN A 150 6.61 14.89 2.60
N ALA A 151 7.68 14.41 1.96
CA ALA A 151 7.70 13.08 1.36
C ALA A 151 7.60 11.98 2.44
N LYS A 152 8.35 12.11 3.55
CA LYS A 152 8.28 11.21 4.70
C LYS A 152 6.91 11.24 5.37
N TYR A 153 6.33 12.42 5.57
CA TYR A 153 4.97 12.55 6.13
C TYR A 153 3.93 11.80 5.28
N ARG A 154 4.02 11.92 3.95
CA ARG A 154 3.17 11.15 3.03
C ARG A 154 3.42 9.65 3.15
N GLN A 155 4.68 9.22 3.21
CA GLN A 155 5.07 7.82 3.39
C GLN A 155 4.45 7.22 4.67
N VAL A 156 4.54 7.92 5.81
CA VAL A 156 3.93 7.49 7.07
C VAL A 156 2.43 7.29 6.91
N ASN A 157 1.73 8.24 6.31
CA ASN A 157 0.28 8.16 6.14
C ASN A 157 -0.15 7.01 5.22
N GLU A 158 0.56 6.77 4.11
CA GLU A 158 0.26 5.65 3.22
C GLU A 158 0.56 4.30 3.89
N PHE A 159 1.65 4.20 4.64
CA PHE A 159 1.94 3.03 5.46
C PHE A 159 0.81 2.75 6.48
N LEU A 160 0.36 3.76 7.20
CA LEU A 160 -0.72 3.61 8.18
C LEU A 160 -2.04 3.17 7.51
N ARG A 161 -2.34 3.59 6.29
CA ARG A 161 -3.50 3.09 5.52
C ARG A 161 -3.38 1.61 5.19
N VAL A 162 -2.19 1.16 4.77
CA VAL A 162 -1.96 -0.26 4.51
C VAL A 162 -2.10 -1.07 5.79
N LEU A 163 -1.47 -0.62 6.88
CA LEU A 163 -1.55 -1.26 8.19
C LEU A 163 -3.00 -1.34 8.68
N ASP A 164 -3.76 -0.28 8.56
CA ASP A 164 -5.18 -0.21 8.95
C ASP A 164 -6.02 -1.26 8.20
N THR A 165 -5.78 -1.42 6.91
CA THR A 165 -6.43 -2.45 6.10
C THR A 165 -6.15 -3.86 6.62
N VAL A 166 -4.93 -4.13 7.07
CA VAL A 166 -4.52 -5.44 7.62
C VAL A 166 -5.10 -5.66 9.00
N VAL A 167 -5.08 -4.65 9.85
CA VAL A 167 -5.60 -4.72 11.22
C VAL A 167 -7.12 -4.92 11.24
N CYS A 168 -7.85 -4.30 10.29
CA CYS A 168 -9.31 -4.42 10.19
C CYS A 168 -9.80 -5.75 9.61
N ARG A 169 -8.94 -6.53 8.93
CA ARG A 169 -9.34 -7.79 8.32
C ARG A 169 -9.20 -8.97 9.28
N GLY A 170 -10.26 -9.75 9.40
CA GLY A 170 -10.20 -11.18 9.77
C GLY A 170 -9.96 -11.54 11.23
N ALA A 171 -10.13 -10.63 12.21
CA ALA A 171 -10.01 -11.00 13.61
C ALA A 171 -11.12 -10.40 14.49
N PRO A 172 -11.41 -11.02 15.66
CA PRO A 172 -12.23 -10.39 16.68
C PRO A 172 -11.66 -9.02 17.03
N VAL A 173 -12.52 -8.03 17.15
CA VAL A 173 -12.18 -6.62 17.34
C VAL A 173 -11.38 -6.33 18.63
N CYS A 174 -11.12 -7.33 19.47
CA CYS A 174 -10.63 -7.18 20.84
C CYS A 174 -9.32 -7.92 21.15
N ALA A 175 -8.70 -8.65 20.22
CA ALA A 175 -7.45 -9.36 20.53
C ALA A 175 -6.27 -8.39 20.63
N PRO A 176 -5.40 -8.52 21.65
CA PRO A 176 -4.16 -7.74 21.75
C PRO A 176 -3.32 -7.86 20.49
N LEU A 177 -2.63 -6.78 20.11
CA LEU A 177 -1.81 -6.73 18.90
C LEU A 177 -0.34 -6.52 19.26
N GLN A 178 0.52 -7.38 18.75
CA GLN A 178 1.98 -7.23 18.82
C GLN A 178 2.51 -6.79 17.45
N LEU A 179 3.23 -5.68 17.43
CA LEU A 179 4.03 -5.24 16.29
C LEU A 179 5.48 -5.60 16.57
N VAL A 180 6.13 -6.30 15.65
CA VAL A 180 7.57 -6.57 15.68
C VAL A 180 8.21 -5.97 14.45
N ASP A 181 9.06 -4.96 14.63
CA ASP A 181 9.77 -4.28 13.54
C ASP A 181 11.21 -4.77 13.48
N VAL A 182 11.51 -5.51 12.44
CA VAL A 182 12.80 -6.19 12.19
C VAL A 182 13.67 -5.30 11.31
N GLY A 183 14.85 -4.91 11.81
CA GLY A 183 15.68 -3.91 11.18
C GLY A 183 15.04 -2.51 11.32
N CYS A 184 14.54 -2.20 12.51
CA CYS A 184 13.69 -1.02 12.75
C CYS A 184 14.39 0.32 12.46
N GLY A 185 15.71 0.37 12.43
CA GLY A 185 16.43 1.62 12.27
C GLY A 185 15.97 2.66 13.31
N LYS A 186 15.65 3.88 12.88
CA LYS A 186 15.10 4.93 13.76
C LYS A 186 13.62 4.72 14.11
N ALA A 187 12.99 3.65 13.69
CA ALA A 187 11.62 3.20 13.99
C ALA A 187 10.51 4.26 13.79
N TYR A 188 10.72 5.27 12.94
CA TYR A 188 9.75 6.36 12.80
C TYR A 188 8.37 5.89 12.28
N LEU A 189 8.34 4.87 11.39
CA LEU A 189 7.09 4.26 10.92
C LEU A 189 6.43 3.43 12.03
N SER A 190 7.21 2.74 12.83
CA SER A 190 6.72 1.87 13.90
C SER A 190 6.21 2.68 15.08
N PHE A 191 6.84 3.80 15.42
CA PHE A 191 6.29 4.77 16.38
C PHE A 191 4.96 5.34 15.90
N ALA A 192 4.87 5.69 14.60
CA ALA A 192 3.62 6.17 14.03
C ALA A 192 2.53 5.10 14.04
N ALA A 193 2.88 3.83 13.75
CA ALA A 193 1.95 2.71 13.82
C ALA A 193 1.42 2.50 15.24
N LEU A 194 2.30 2.47 16.24
CA LEU A 194 1.93 2.29 17.62
C LEU A 194 0.99 3.41 18.10
N ALA A 195 1.39 4.67 17.91
CA ALA A 195 0.59 5.83 18.33
C ALA A 195 -0.78 5.88 17.63
N TYR A 196 -0.81 5.61 16.32
CA TYR A 196 -2.06 5.55 15.56
C TYR A 196 -3.00 4.47 16.07
N LEU A 197 -2.51 3.25 16.23
CA LEU A 197 -3.35 2.12 16.66
C LEU A 197 -3.83 2.28 18.10
N GLN A 198 -2.98 2.76 19.02
CA GLN A 198 -3.39 3.06 20.39
C GLN A 198 -4.49 4.12 20.46
N SER A 199 -4.42 5.13 19.60
CA SER A 199 -5.39 6.23 19.59
C SER A 199 -6.70 5.88 18.88
N THR A 200 -6.69 4.89 17.98
CA THR A 200 -7.84 4.60 17.10
C THR A 200 -8.46 3.22 17.31
N ARG A 201 -7.85 2.36 18.12
CA ARG A 201 -8.30 0.99 18.35
C ARG A 201 -8.57 0.70 19.83
N PRO A 202 -9.61 -0.10 20.15
CA PRO A 202 -10.02 -0.39 21.52
C PRO A 202 -9.23 -1.55 22.16
N PHE A 203 -8.15 -2.03 21.55
CA PHE A 203 -7.36 -3.16 22.06
C PHE A 203 -5.92 -2.75 22.36
N PRO A 204 -5.24 -3.45 23.29
CA PRO A 204 -3.84 -3.19 23.60
C PRO A 204 -2.93 -3.44 22.40
N VAL A 205 -1.98 -2.54 22.17
CA VAL A 205 -0.97 -2.67 21.14
C VAL A 205 0.42 -2.55 21.77
N THR A 206 1.32 -3.46 21.42
CA THR A 206 2.74 -3.39 21.84
C THR A 206 3.64 -3.33 20.62
N LEU A 207 4.81 -2.71 20.78
CA LEU A 207 5.84 -2.61 19.76
C LEU A 207 7.16 -3.17 20.27
N THR A 208 7.77 -4.06 19.50
CA THR A 208 9.16 -4.48 19.68
C THR A 208 9.96 -4.12 18.45
N GLY A 209 10.92 -3.21 18.59
CA GLY A 209 11.86 -2.86 17.54
C GLY A 209 13.18 -3.62 17.71
N ILE A 210 13.72 -4.20 16.64
CA ILE A 210 14.97 -4.96 16.65
C ILE A 210 15.90 -4.38 15.59
N ASP A 211 17.12 -4.02 15.97
CA ASP A 211 18.19 -3.62 15.03
C ASP A 211 19.54 -4.05 15.61
N ARG A 212 20.49 -4.39 14.76
CA ARG A 212 21.84 -4.80 15.18
C ARG A 212 22.67 -3.65 15.77
N ARG A 213 22.33 -2.41 15.48
CA ARG A 213 23.09 -1.21 15.88
C ARG A 213 22.60 -0.69 17.23
N SER A 214 23.43 -0.85 18.24
CA SER A 214 23.11 -0.43 19.62
C SER A 214 22.94 1.08 19.78
N ASP A 215 23.64 1.91 19.01
CA ASP A 215 23.49 3.36 19.01
C ASP A 215 22.11 3.81 18.50
N ILE A 216 21.61 3.15 17.48
CA ILE A 216 20.28 3.39 16.92
C ILE A 216 19.20 2.95 17.91
N ILE A 217 19.38 1.78 18.54
CA ILE A 217 18.45 1.29 19.58
C ILE A 217 18.41 2.26 20.77
N ALA A 218 19.57 2.76 21.24
CA ALA A 218 19.61 3.76 22.30
C ALA A 218 18.86 5.05 21.92
N SER A 219 18.90 5.46 20.65
CA SER A 219 18.10 6.58 20.13
C SER A 219 16.60 6.27 20.12
N CYS A 220 16.20 5.04 19.76
CA CYS A 220 14.80 4.63 19.81
C CYS A 220 14.24 4.61 21.24
N VAL A 221 15.02 4.11 22.22
CA VAL A 221 14.64 4.14 23.63
C VAL A 221 14.40 5.58 24.10
N LYS A 222 15.33 6.49 23.82
CA LYS A 222 15.15 7.93 24.15
C LYS A 222 13.89 8.52 23.52
N THR A 223 13.56 8.12 22.29
CA THR A 223 12.35 8.59 21.61
C THR A 223 11.09 8.01 22.26
N ALA A 224 11.10 6.72 22.64
CA ALA A 224 10.01 6.09 23.36
C ALA A 224 9.75 6.76 24.72
N ASP A 225 10.81 7.01 25.49
CA ASP A 225 10.75 7.73 26.78
C ASP A 225 10.17 9.15 26.60
N ALA A 226 10.67 9.90 25.60
CA ALA A 226 10.16 11.22 25.28
C ALA A 226 8.68 11.24 24.88
N LEU A 227 8.17 10.15 24.32
CA LEU A 227 6.76 9.97 23.94
C LEU A 227 5.93 9.34 25.06
N ALA A 228 6.55 8.88 26.16
CA ALA A 228 5.93 8.10 27.24
C ALA A 228 5.21 6.84 26.70
N LEU A 229 5.91 6.08 25.85
CA LEU A 229 5.41 4.84 25.23
C LEU A 229 5.94 3.62 26.02
N ASP A 230 5.32 3.31 27.17
CA ASP A 230 5.72 2.20 28.06
C ASP A 230 5.54 0.81 27.40
N ASN A 231 4.77 0.74 26.32
CA ASN A 231 4.48 -0.46 25.54
C ASN A 231 5.37 -0.60 24.28
N ALA A 232 6.42 0.20 24.15
CA ALA A 232 7.45 0.08 23.13
C ALA A 232 8.77 -0.42 23.73
N SER A 233 9.32 -1.49 23.20
CA SER A 233 10.63 -2.03 23.59
C SER A 233 11.58 -2.08 22.40
N PHE A 234 12.88 -1.87 22.64
CA PHE A 234 13.88 -1.87 21.57
C PHE A 234 15.08 -2.72 21.97
N ILE A 235 15.52 -3.61 21.07
CA ILE A 235 16.52 -4.63 21.34
C ILE A 235 17.65 -4.55 20.31
N ALA A 236 18.88 -4.40 20.80
CA ALA A 236 20.09 -4.50 19.96
C ALA A 236 20.42 -5.98 19.76
N ALA A 237 20.04 -6.56 18.61
CA ALA A 237 20.28 -7.95 18.31
C ALA A 237 20.40 -8.18 16.79
N ASP A 238 21.15 -9.22 16.44
CA ASP A 238 21.13 -9.80 15.10
C ASP A 238 20.06 -10.89 15.05
N ILE A 239 19.06 -10.73 14.22
CA ILE A 239 17.92 -11.66 14.11
C ILE A 239 18.39 -13.02 13.61
N ALA A 240 19.35 -13.07 12.68
CA ALA A 240 19.91 -14.32 12.19
C ALA A 240 20.52 -15.15 13.34
N ALA A 241 21.13 -14.49 14.32
CA ALA A 241 21.73 -15.14 15.48
C ALA A 241 20.71 -15.54 16.56
N MET A 242 19.49 -15.02 16.51
CA MET A 242 18.45 -15.30 17.52
C MET A 242 17.84 -16.71 17.41
N GLY A 243 18.13 -17.48 16.33
CA GLY A 243 17.82 -18.90 16.21
C GLY A 243 16.38 -19.29 16.57
N GLY A 244 15.38 -18.49 16.21
CA GLY A 244 13.99 -18.74 16.59
C GLY A 244 13.64 -18.43 18.07
N GLN A 245 14.59 -18.00 18.90
CA GLN A 245 14.28 -17.55 20.25
C GLN A 245 13.52 -16.23 20.21
N THR A 246 12.39 -16.17 20.91
CA THR A 246 11.72 -14.89 21.16
C THR A 246 12.67 -14.05 21.99
N PRO A 247 13.01 -12.81 21.59
CA PRO A 247 13.57 -11.89 22.57
C PRO A 247 12.63 -11.89 23.75
N PRO A 248 13.14 -11.97 24.99
CA PRO A 248 12.27 -11.87 26.14
C PRO A 248 11.50 -10.57 25.96
N LEU A 249 10.20 -10.69 25.77
CA LEU A 249 9.29 -9.57 25.90
C LEU A 249 9.44 -9.20 27.36
N HIS A 250 10.30 -8.23 27.64
CA HIS A 250 10.48 -7.75 29.01
C HIS A 250 9.16 -7.14 29.44
N HIS A 251 8.34 -7.95 30.07
CA HIS A 251 7.33 -7.52 31.01
C HIS A 251 8.04 -6.92 32.26
N SER A 252 8.95 -5.96 32.06
CA SER A 252 9.43 -5.17 33.15
C SER A 252 8.35 -4.14 33.44
N SER A 253 7.54 -4.46 34.45
CA SER A 253 6.68 -3.53 35.20
C SER A 253 5.46 -2.90 34.50
N PHE A 254 4.82 -3.55 33.53
CA PHE A 254 3.46 -3.15 33.22
C PHE A 254 2.48 -3.68 34.27
N GLN A 255 2.28 -2.92 35.34
CA GLN A 255 1.08 -3.07 36.16
C GLN A 255 -0.05 -2.31 35.44
N PRO A 256 -1.16 -2.98 35.08
CA PRO A 256 -2.28 -2.36 34.41
C PRO A 256 -3.16 -1.55 35.35
N SER A 257 -2.58 -0.56 36.04
CA SER A 257 -3.32 0.21 37.05
C SER A 257 -3.99 1.48 36.55
N SER A 258 -3.99 1.74 35.26
CA SER A 258 -4.64 2.96 34.73
C SER A 258 -5.50 2.76 33.45
N LEU A 259 -5.69 1.55 32.96
CA LEU A 259 -6.72 1.25 31.96
C LEU A 259 -7.95 0.67 32.65
N PRO A 260 -9.19 1.03 32.23
CA PRO A 260 -10.37 0.37 32.76
C PRO A 260 -10.19 -1.13 32.56
N ALA A 261 -10.41 -1.90 33.62
CA ALA A 261 -10.19 -3.33 33.67
C ALA A 261 -10.94 -4.02 32.52
N PHE A 262 -10.26 -4.23 31.38
CA PHE A 262 -10.68 -5.15 30.36
C PHE A 262 -10.32 -6.55 30.86
N GLN A 263 -11.31 -7.25 31.43
CA GLN A 263 -11.20 -8.68 31.64
C GLN A 263 -11.53 -9.35 30.31
N PRO A 264 -10.55 -9.97 29.61
CA PRO A 264 -10.85 -10.75 28.43
C PRO A 264 -11.63 -11.99 28.87
N SER A 265 -12.91 -12.00 28.60
CA SER A 265 -13.70 -13.22 28.65
C SER A 265 -13.31 -14.12 27.48
N GLY A 266 -12.31 -15.00 27.70
CA GLY A 266 -11.76 -15.91 26.70
C GLY A 266 -10.38 -15.45 26.23
N GLU A 267 -9.35 -16.28 26.46
CA GLU A 267 -7.95 -16.05 26.07
C GLU A 267 -7.79 -16.08 24.54
N ALA A 268 -8.11 -14.96 23.88
CA ALA A 268 -7.74 -14.79 22.49
C ALA A 268 -6.22 -14.56 22.43
N SER A 269 -5.49 -15.48 21.84
CA SER A 269 -4.06 -15.32 21.58
C SER A 269 -3.77 -13.98 20.90
N PRO A 270 -2.73 -13.24 21.32
CA PRO A 270 -2.39 -11.97 20.71
C PRO A 270 -2.08 -12.13 19.22
N ARG A 271 -2.53 -11.20 18.42
CA ARG A 271 -2.20 -11.13 17.00
C ARG A 271 -0.77 -10.63 16.82
N LEU A 272 -0.04 -11.20 15.87
CA LEU A 272 1.32 -10.79 15.55
C LEU A 272 1.38 -10.18 14.14
N ILE A 273 1.89 -8.97 14.04
CA ILE A 273 2.25 -8.34 12.76
C ILE A 273 3.76 -8.08 12.75
N VAL A 274 4.44 -8.64 11.76
CA VAL A 274 5.86 -8.40 11.53
C VAL A 274 6.04 -7.32 10.48
N LEU A 275 6.90 -6.35 10.79
CA LEU A 275 7.27 -5.22 9.94
C LEU A 275 8.75 -5.32 9.57
N ALA A 276 9.11 -4.93 8.35
CA ALA A 276 10.48 -4.66 7.93
C ALA A 276 10.45 -3.59 6.82
N LEU A 277 10.41 -2.32 7.25
CA LEU A 277 10.05 -1.23 6.35
C LEU A 277 11.24 -0.50 5.73
N HIS A 278 12.46 -0.78 6.18
CA HIS A 278 13.71 -0.26 5.65
C HIS A 278 14.87 -1.23 5.88
N ALA A 279 14.57 -2.52 5.92
CA ALA A 279 15.57 -3.56 6.04
C ALA A 279 16.21 -3.82 4.66
N CYS A 280 17.53 -3.76 4.58
CA CYS A 280 18.29 -4.01 3.35
C CYS A 280 18.69 -5.48 3.27
N ASP A 281 18.73 -6.02 2.05
CA ASP A 281 19.22 -7.37 1.73
C ASP A 281 18.70 -8.48 2.67
N ASP A 282 19.59 -9.11 3.41
CA ASP A 282 19.33 -10.23 4.31
C ASP A 282 18.30 -9.91 5.41
N ALA A 283 18.26 -8.68 5.90
CA ALA A 283 17.37 -8.30 6.98
C ALA A 283 15.89 -8.39 6.59
N THR A 284 15.54 -8.16 5.31
CA THR A 284 14.18 -8.41 4.81
C THR A 284 13.85 -9.91 4.83
N ASP A 285 14.78 -10.76 4.39
CA ASP A 285 14.58 -12.20 4.34
C ASP A 285 14.50 -12.79 5.76
N GLU A 286 15.32 -12.31 6.69
CA GLU A 286 15.24 -12.66 8.11
C GLU A 286 13.90 -12.25 8.73
N ALA A 287 13.38 -11.07 8.40
CA ALA A 287 12.08 -10.62 8.87
C ALA A 287 10.94 -11.51 8.35
N ILE A 288 10.99 -11.90 7.08
CA ILE A 288 10.01 -12.81 6.49
C ILE A 288 10.10 -14.19 7.14
N ALA A 289 11.31 -14.72 7.29
CA ALA A 289 11.53 -16.03 7.95
C ALA A 289 11.01 -15.98 9.39
N PHE A 290 11.37 -14.96 10.16
CA PHE A 290 10.87 -14.75 11.52
C PHE A 290 9.33 -14.74 11.56
N GLY A 291 8.68 -14.02 10.63
CA GLY A 291 7.22 -13.95 10.54
C GLY A 291 6.59 -15.31 10.22
N ILE A 292 7.17 -16.07 9.30
CA ILE A 292 6.72 -17.43 8.92
C ILE A 292 6.84 -18.38 10.11
N GLU A 293 8.02 -18.44 10.74
CA GLU A 293 8.33 -19.30 11.90
C GLU A 293 7.39 -19.04 13.07
N ARG A 294 7.06 -17.78 13.31
CA ARG A 294 6.14 -17.35 14.38
C ARG A 294 4.67 -17.38 13.96
N ARG A 295 4.38 -17.82 12.73
CA ARG A 295 3.02 -17.87 12.20
C ARG A 295 2.31 -16.52 12.35
N ALA A 296 3.02 -15.43 12.07
CA ALA A 296 2.49 -14.07 12.13
C ALA A 296 1.18 -13.96 11.36
N ASP A 297 0.23 -13.18 11.88
CA ASP A 297 -1.06 -12.96 11.21
C ASP A 297 -0.87 -12.12 9.95
N ALA A 298 0.12 -11.22 9.97
CA ALA A 298 0.56 -10.51 8.78
C ALA A 298 2.06 -10.19 8.80
N ILE A 299 2.62 -10.04 7.61
CA ILE A 299 4.01 -9.64 7.37
C ILE A 299 3.99 -8.51 6.35
N LEU A 300 4.53 -7.34 6.71
CA LEU A 300 4.62 -6.16 5.87
C LEU A 300 6.08 -5.79 5.67
N VAL A 301 6.61 -6.00 4.49
CA VAL A 301 8.01 -5.68 4.19
C VAL A 301 8.13 -4.74 3.00
N ALA A 302 9.02 -3.76 3.10
CA ALA A 302 9.37 -2.83 2.03
C ALA A 302 10.87 -2.98 1.69
N PRO A 303 11.22 -3.90 0.78
CA PRO A 303 12.60 -4.16 0.40
C PRO A 303 13.23 -2.95 -0.28
N CYS A 304 14.50 -2.66 0.00
CA CYS A 304 15.17 -1.52 -0.60
C CYS A 304 16.39 -1.87 -1.46
N CYS A 305 17.05 -3.02 -1.27
CA CYS A 305 18.25 -3.45 -1.98
C CYS A 305 18.28 -4.96 -2.16
N GLN A 306 18.95 -5.45 -3.25
CA GLN A 306 18.99 -6.88 -3.60
C GLN A 306 20.35 -7.24 -4.22
N HIS A 307 21.43 -7.07 -3.44
CA HIS A 307 22.77 -7.26 -3.96
C HIS A 307 23.09 -8.73 -4.26
N ASP A 308 22.53 -9.68 -3.51
CA ASP A 308 22.84 -11.10 -3.70
C ASP A 308 22.23 -11.66 -4.97
N VAL A 309 20.96 -11.39 -5.25
CA VAL A 309 20.31 -11.79 -6.51
C VAL A 309 21.06 -11.17 -7.70
N GLN A 310 21.55 -9.93 -7.57
CA GLN A 310 22.35 -9.29 -8.61
C GLN A 310 23.65 -10.02 -8.87
N LYS A 311 24.34 -10.51 -7.81
CA LYS A 311 25.58 -11.32 -7.93
C LYS A 311 25.28 -12.65 -8.61
N ASP A 312 24.21 -13.34 -8.19
CA ASP A 312 23.80 -14.62 -8.77
C ASP A 312 23.49 -14.51 -10.26
N LEU A 313 22.72 -13.49 -10.66
CA LEU A 313 22.42 -13.20 -12.06
C LEU A 313 23.70 -12.91 -12.87
N SER A 314 24.66 -12.20 -12.27
CA SER A 314 25.93 -11.92 -12.92
C SER A 314 26.78 -13.18 -13.11
N ALA A 315 26.84 -14.04 -12.08
CA ALA A 315 27.55 -15.32 -12.14
C ALA A 315 26.89 -16.30 -13.12
N SER A 316 25.56 -16.26 -13.26
CA SER A 316 24.79 -17.13 -14.13
C SER A 316 24.70 -16.63 -15.58
N ALA A 317 25.23 -15.46 -15.91
CA ALA A 317 25.07 -14.82 -17.23
C ALA A 317 25.52 -15.71 -18.41
N ALA A 318 26.55 -16.54 -18.24
CA ALA A 318 27.02 -17.47 -19.26
C ALA A 318 26.01 -18.62 -19.54
N ARG A 319 25.37 -19.16 -18.46
CA ARG A 319 24.34 -20.18 -18.55
C ARG A 319 23.03 -19.66 -19.15
N LEU A 320 22.74 -18.39 -18.90
CA LEU A 320 21.50 -17.73 -19.32
C LEU A 320 21.49 -17.33 -20.81
N ARG A 321 22.57 -17.59 -21.57
CA ARG A 321 22.63 -17.24 -23.01
C ARG A 321 21.50 -17.83 -23.83
N ALA A 322 20.96 -18.98 -23.43
CA ALA A 322 19.82 -19.61 -24.10
C ALA A 322 18.46 -19.00 -23.69
N ASN A 323 18.43 -18.17 -22.63
CA ASN A 323 17.21 -17.51 -22.21
C ASN A 323 16.95 -16.28 -23.10
N PRO A 324 15.80 -16.20 -23.81
CA PRO A 324 15.49 -15.07 -24.69
C PRO A 324 15.54 -13.72 -23.96
N SER A 325 15.25 -13.71 -22.67
CA SER A 325 15.23 -12.50 -21.83
C SER A 325 16.61 -12.11 -21.28
N ALA A 326 17.67 -12.89 -21.54
CA ALA A 326 19.02 -12.62 -21.04
C ALA A 326 19.61 -11.28 -21.54
N ALA A 327 19.01 -10.69 -22.58
CA ALA A 327 19.37 -9.34 -23.04
C ALA A 327 19.23 -8.27 -21.94
N ILE A 328 18.31 -8.45 -20.97
CA ILE A 328 18.14 -7.58 -19.79
C ILE A 328 19.43 -7.50 -18.99
N LEU A 329 20.16 -8.61 -18.89
CA LEU A 329 21.38 -8.71 -18.07
C LEU A 329 22.60 -7.99 -18.66
N LYS A 330 22.54 -7.62 -19.94
CA LYS A 330 23.65 -6.90 -20.63
C LYS A 330 23.83 -5.47 -20.13
N ASN A 331 22.76 -4.84 -19.63
CA ASN A 331 22.81 -3.47 -19.13
C ASN A 331 22.76 -3.48 -17.60
N GLY A 332 23.76 -2.83 -16.95
CA GLY A 332 23.90 -2.82 -15.48
C GLY A 332 22.65 -2.32 -14.76
N ILE A 333 22.07 -1.22 -15.22
CA ILE A 333 20.86 -0.63 -14.61
C ILE A 333 19.66 -1.56 -14.77
N LEU A 334 19.48 -2.17 -15.95
CA LEU A 334 18.37 -3.10 -16.18
C LEU A 334 18.54 -4.38 -15.34
N ARG A 335 19.76 -4.90 -15.24
CA ARG A 335 20.08 -6.05 -14.41
C ARG A 335 19.79 -5.79 -12.93
N GLU A 336 20.15 -4.62 -12.40
CA GLU A 336 19.86 -4.23 -11.01
C GLU A 336 18.35 -4.19 -10.76
N ARG A 337 17.60 -3.47 -11.60
CA ARG A 337 16.13 -3.40 -11.47
C ARG A 337 15.45 -4.76 -11.61
N PHE A 338 15.97 -5.59 -12.50
CA PHE A 338 15.46 -6.94 -12.69
C PHE A 338 15.75 -7.84 -11.48
N ALA A 339 16.93 -7.68 -10.85
CA ALA A 339 17.26 -8.38 -9.62
C ALA A 339 16.30 -8.01 -8.48
N ASP A 340 15.93 -6.73 -8.34
CA ASP A 340 14.93 -6.28 -7.38
C ASP A 340 13.58 -6.97 -7.61
N ILE A 341 13.08 -6.96 -8.86
CA ILE A 341 11.80 -7.59 -9.23
C ILE A 341 11.85 -9.10 -8.97
N LEU A 342 12.94 -9.75 -9.34
CA LEU A 342 13.09 -11.20 -9.18
C LEU A 342 13.14 -11.62 -7.71
N ALA A 343 13.89 -10.88 -6.87
CA ALA A 343 13.97 -11.15 -5.44
C ALA A 343 12.60 -10.98 -4.76
N ASP A 344 11.88 -9.90 -5.07
CA ASP A 344 10.55 -9.67 -4.51
C ASP A 344 9.53 -10.71 -5.00
N THR A 345 9.68 -11.21 -6.24
CA THR A 345 8.89 -12.33 -6.76
C THR A 345 9.15 -13.61 -5.96
N PHE A 346 10.41 -13.96 -5.68
CA PHE A 346 10.75 -15.10 -4.85
C PHE A 346 10.19 -15.01 -3.43
N ARG A 347 10.29 -13.85 -2.80
CA ARG A 347 9.69 -13.57 -1.49
C ARG A 347 8.19 -13.77 -1.49
N ALA A 348 7.51 -13.20 -2.48
CA ALA A 348 6.07 -13.32 -2.63
C ALA A 348 5.64 -14.78 -2.84
N GLN A 349 6.36 -15.56 -3.66
CA GLN A 349 6.08 -16.96 -3.89
C GLN A 349 6.33 -17.83 -2.65
N LEU A 350 7.42 -17.61 -1.92
CA LEU A 350 7.69 -18.34 -0.68
C LEU A 350 6.63 -18.05 0.37
N LEU A 351 6.20 -16.80 0.53
CA LEU A 351 5.09 -16.45 1.42
C LEU A 351 3.79 -17.17 1.02
N ARG A 352 3.47 -17.27 -0.28
CA ARG A 352 2.31 -18.03 -0.77
C ARG A 352 2.43 -19.51 -0.41
N ILE A 353 3.59 -20.14 -0.64
CA ILE A 353 3.88 -21.55 -0.30
C ILE A 353 3.66 -21.79 1.20
N HIS A 354 4.03 -20.83 2.05
CA HIS A 354 3.85 -20.90 3.50
C HIS A 354 2.45 -20.49 3.99
N GLY A 355 1.46 -20.35 3.10
CA GLY A 355 0.05 -20.16 3.46
C GLY A 355 -0.36 -18.70 3.68
N TYR A 356 0.40 -17.74 3.13
CA TYR A 356 0.04 -16.33 3.15
C TYR A 356 -0.60 -15.90 1.84
N ARG A 357 -1.67 -15.12 1.93
CA ARG A 357 -2.20 -14.35 0.80
C ARG A 357 -1.30 -13.13 0.60
N THR A 358 -0.61 -13.08 -0.51
CA THR A 358 0.41 -12.08 -0.80
C THR A 358 -0.07 -11.07 -1.82
N THR A 359 0.20 -9.79 -1.56
CA THR A 359 -0.05 -8.67 -2.47
C THR A 359 1.20 -7.82 -2.53
N VAL A 360 1.69 -7.55 -3.74
CA VAL A 360 2.74 -6.56 -3.98
C VAL A 360 2.06 -5.26 -4.39
N LEU A 361 2.37 -4.16 -3.74
CA LEU A 361 1.73 -2.86 -3.97
C LEU A 361 2.73 -1.71 -3.86
N GLU A 362 2.47 -0.63 -4.58
CA GLU A 362 3.15 0.64 -4.37
C GLU A 362 2.49 1.36 -3.19
N PHE A 363 3.26 1.64 -2.13
CA PHE A 363 2.74 2.32 -0.94
C PHE A 363 3.18 3.77 -0.83
N VAL A 364 4.11 4.20 -1.69
CA VAL A 364 4.60 5.60 -1.80
C VAL A 364 4.62 5.99 -3.25
N SER A 365 4.35 7.27 -3.55
CA SER A 365 4.48 7.79 -4.92
C SER A 365 5.90 7.58 -5.46
N PRO A 366 6.07 7.18 -6.73
CA PRO A 366 7.37 7.06 -7.38
C PRO A 366 8.22 8.33 -7.31
N ASP A 367 7.59 9.51 -7.22
CA ASP A 367 8.27 10.81 -7.07
C ASP A 367 9.02 10.94 -5.72
N ALA A 368 8.65 10.16 -4.71
CA ALA A 368 9.25 10.21 -3.38
C ALA A 368 10.46 9.27 -3.25
N THR A 369 10.43 8.12 -3.92
CA THR A 369 11.53 7.13 -3.96
C THR A 369 11.36 6.20 -5.15
N GLY A 370 12.46 5.83 -5.79
CA GLY A 370 12.46 4.83 -6.87
C GLY A 370 12.20 3.39 -6.38
N ARG A 371 12.16 3.16 -5.08
CA ARG A 371 11.90 1.87 -4.42
C ARG A 371 10.72 2.03 -3.47
N ASN A 372 9.54 1.88 -4.01
CA ASN A 372 8.27 2.19 -3.37
C ASN A 372 7.34 0.95 -3.22
N LEU A 373 7.88 -0.24 -3.45
CA LEU A 373 7.13 -1.48 -3.33
C LEU A 373 7.04 -1.96 -1.88
N MET A 374 5.91 -2.54 -1.55
CA MET A 374 5.66 -3.27 -0.30
C MET A 374 5.07 -4.63 -0.62
N ILE A 375 5.59 -5.65 0.02
CA ILE A 375 4.99 -6.98 0.04
C ILE A 375 4.15 -7.05 1.31
N ARG A 376 2.83 -7.19 1.13
CA ARG A 376 1.86 -7.43 2.18
C ARG A 376 1.42 -8.89 2.13
N ALA A 377 1.66 -9.63 3.18
CA ALA A 377 1.29 -11.01 3.33
C ALA A 377 0.37 -11.19 4.54
N GLU A 378 -0.79 -11.79 4.35
CA GLU A 378 -1.80 -12.05 5.37
C GLU A 378 -2.01 -13.56 5.49
N ARG A 379 -1.89 -14.11 6.69
CA ARG A 379 -2.01 -15.56 6.95
C ARG A 379 -3.45 -16.05 6.69
N GLY A 380 -3.58 -17.30 6.27
CA GLY A 380 -4.89 -17.95 6.07
C GLY A 380 -5.23 -18.23 4.61
N ALA A 381 -4.30 -18.03 3.67
CA ALA A 381 -4.47 -18.53 2.31
C ALA A 381 -4.38 -20.07 2.29
N ARG A 382 -5.14 -20.67 1.36
CA ARG A 382 -4.99 -22.09 1.01
C ARG A 382 -4.51 -22.16 -0.43
N PRO A 383 -3.19 -22.06 -0.68
CA PRO A 383 -2.65 -22.13 -2.03
C PRO A 383 -2.86 -23.52 -2.60
N ASN A 384 -2.96 -23.62 -3.92
CA ASN A 384 -2.69 -24.87 -4.62
C ASN A 384 -1.17 -25.12 -4.50
N LEU A 385 -0.78 -25.87 -3.46
CA LEU A 385 0.62 -26.04 -3.10
C LEU A 385 1.46 -26.70 -4.20
N PRO A 386 1.00 -27.76 -4.92
CA PRO A 386 1.74 -28.32 -6.05
C PRO A 386 2.02 -27.30 -7.15
N GLU A 387 1.05 -26.48 -7.51
CA GLU A 387 1.19 -25.42 -8.53
C GLU A 387 2.17 -24.33 -8.06
N ALA A 388 2.03 -23.85 -6.83
CA ALA A 388 2.91 -22.83 -6.27
C ALA A 388 4.37 -23.29 -6.18
N LEU A 389 4.60 -24.58 -5.83
CA LEU A 389 5.94 -25.18 -5.81
C LEU A 389 6.51 -25.33 -7.22
N ALA A 390 5.69 -25.72 -8.21
CA ALA A 390 6.12 -25.83 -9.61
C ALA A 390 6.52 -24.45 -10.16
N GLU A 391 5.66 -23.42 -10.01
CA GLU A 391 5.96 -22.04 -10.41
C GLU A 391 7.27 -21.54 -9.80
N TYR A 392 7.50 -21.84 -8.51
CA TYR A 392 8.71 -21.44 -7.80
C TYR A 392 9.96 -22.17 -8.35
N ALA A 393 9.85 -23.48 -8.61
CA ALA A 393 10.94 -24.28 -9.18
C ALA A 393 11.30 -23.81 -10.60
N ASP A 394 10.30 -23.55 -11.43
CA ASP A 394 10.48 -23.05 -12.79
C ASP A 394 11.17 -21.68 -12.81
N LEU A 395 10.79 -20.79 -11.90
CA LEU A 395 11.42 -19.47 -11.77
C LEU A 395 12.90 -19.59 -11.39
N LYS A 396 13.24 -20.49 -10.46
CA LYS A 396 14.63 -20.77 -10.06
C LYS A 396 15.44 -21.36 -11.22
N ALA A 397 14.86 -22.34 -11.94
CA ALA A 397 15.52 -22.97 -13.07
C ALA A 397 15.77 -21.98 -14.21
N ALA A 398 14.78 -21.11 -14.51
CA ALA A 398 14.88 -20.11 -15.56
C ALA A 398 16.00 -19.09 -15.34
N TRP A 399 16.30 -18.73 -14.09
CA TRP A 399 17.27 -17.66 -13.78
C TRP A 399 18.52 -18.12 -13.05
N GLY A 400 18.57 -19.35 -12.58
CA GLY A 400 19.73 -19.92 -11.87
C GLY A 400 20.06 -19.22 -10.55
N VAL A 401 19.02 -18.64 -9.89
CA VAL A 401 19.15 -17.92 -8.62
C VAL A 401 18.75 -18.84 -7.47
N LEU A 402 19.51 -18.78 -6.38
CA LEU A 402 19.19 -19.47 -5.13
C LEU A 402 18.78 -18.42 -4.06
N PRO A 403 17.46 -18.22 -3.83
CA PRO A 403 17.00 -17.19 -2.91
C PRO A 403 17.48 -17.41 -1.47
N ARG A 404 17.98 -16.35 -0.84
CA ARG A 404 18.44 -16.37 0.56
C ARG A 404 17.34 -16.81 1.53
N LEU A 405 16.13 -16.30 1.35
CA LEU A 405 14.98 -16.68 2.16
C LEU A 405 14.74 -18.21 2.14
N GLU A 406 14.89 -18.88 0.98
CA GLU A 406 14.77 -20.33 0.91
C GLU A 406 15.84 -21.04 1.73
N GLN A 407 17.09 -20.55 1.65
CA GLN A 407 18.19 -21.11 2.41
C GLN A 407 17.94 -20.95 3.92
N ARG A 408 17.47 -19.79 4.34
CA ARG A 408 17.15 -19.49 5.73
C ARG A 408 16.03 -20.39 6.27
N LEU A 409 14.98 -20.61 5.50
CA LEU A 409 13.84 -21.45 5.89
C LEU A 409 14.18 -22.95 5.92
N LYS A 410 15.22 -23.40 5.20
CA LYS A 410 15.70 -24.79 5.23
C LYS A 410 16.66 -25.08 6.40
N SER A 411 17.23 -24.04 6.98
CA SER A 411 18.15 -24.14 8.11
C SER A 411 17.45 -24.27 9.46
N CYS A 412 16.14 -24.21 9.46
CA CYS A 412 15.25 -24.44 10.59
C CYS A 412 14.48 -25.73 10.41
#